data_4cc1ae5b56840ec2d2cce6967a1fdc23
#
_entry.id   4cc1ae5b56840ec2d2cce6967a1fdc23
#
_cell.length_a   1.000
_cell.length_b   1.000
_cell.length_c   1.000
_cell.angle_alpha   90.00
_cell.angle_beta   90.00
_cell.angle_gamma   90.00
#
_symmetry.space_group_name_H-M   'P 1'
#
loop_
_entity.id
_entity.type
_entity.pdbx_description
1 polymer ?
#
loop_
_entity_poly.entity_id
_entity_poly.type
_entity_poly.pdbx_seq_one_letter_code
_entity_poly.pdbx_strand_id
1 'polypeptide(L)'
;MESLEQVERWPCGHVAAAVVSPAGVEASRGELGRPFSWASVTKLATAVCVLVAVEEGLLGLDDPAGPPGASVRHLLAHASGLPFEGTTPIAAPGSRRIYSNAGFELLGELVALGAGMPFAAYFQAVWGFPLAGSPAHGVEAPLDALARVASELLAPVRISAQTLGEATSVQFPGLGGVLPGFGRYEPNDFGLGFELRDSKSPHWTGGRNSTSSFGHFGRSGGFLWVDPEPGIALACLTDRPFGAWAKDAWPALSDGVIVERAQPGPDSYASPGRASP
;
A
#
# COMPACT_ATOMS: atom_id res chain seq x y z
N MET A 1 6.29 6.13 -20.67
CA MET A 1 7.34 6.36 -19.65
C MET A 1 8.45 5.33 -19.86
N GLU A 2 9.62 5.82 -20.25
CA GLU A 2 10.80 4.97 -20.51
C GLU A 2 11.32 4.30 -19.24
N SER A 3 11.14 4.95 -18.09
CA SER A 3 11.51 4.38 -16.79
C SER A 3 10.91 3.00 -16.53
N LEU A 4 9.69 2.73 -17.02
CA LEU A 4 9.05 1.42 -16.85
C LEU A 4 9.75 0.29 -17.65
N GLU A 5 10.57 0.59 -18.66
CA GLU A 5 11.32 -0.44 -19.39
C GLU A 5 12.34 -1.18 -18.51
N GLN A 6 12.72 -0.59 -17.37
CA GLN A 6 13.61 -1.24 -16.40
C GLN A 6 13.08 -2.61 -15.93
N VAL A 7 11.77 -2.77 -15.83
CA VAL A 7 11.17 -4.02 -15.32
C VAL A 7 11.46 -5.23 -16.21
N GLU A 8 11.68 -5.02 -17.51
CA GLU A 8 12.00 -6.10 -18.45
C GLU A 8 13.40 -6.72 -18.22
N ARG A 9 14.25 -5.99 -17.49
CA ARG A 9 15.61 -6.43 -17.14
C ARG A 9 15.69 -7.06 -15.75
N TRP A 10 14.56 -7.11 -15.05
CA TRP A 10 14.52 -7.71 -13.72
C TRP A 10 14.65 -9.23 -13.80
N PRO A 11 15.27 -9.86 -12.81
CA PRO A 11 15.49 -11.30 -12.80
C PRO A 11 14.22 -12.06 -12.37
N CYS A 12 13.08 -11.76 -13.00
CA CYS A 12 11.78 -12.42 -12.80
C CYS A 12 11.29 -13.02 -14.12
N GLY A 13 10.46 -14.07 -14.05
CA GLY A 13 9.86 -14.69 -15.22
C GLY A 13 8.72 -13.84 -15.78
N HIS A 14 7.96 -13.22 -14.88
CA HIS A 14 6.79 -12.39 -15.21
C HIS A 14 6.77 -11.14 -14.35
N VAL A 15 6.41 -10.01 -14.96
CA VAL A 15 6.30 -8.71 -14.29
C VAL A 15 5.20 -7.87 -14.93
N ALA A 16 4.56 -7.04 -14.14
CA ALA A 16 3.68 -5.99 -14.59
C ALA A 16 3.87 -4.74 -13.71
N ALA A 17 3.95 -3.56 -14.32
CA ALA A 17 4.05 -2.29 -13.61
C ALA A 17 3.17 -1.23 -14.25
N ALA A 18 2.61 -0.32 -13.45
CA ALA A 18 1.82 0.81 -13.90
C ALA A 18 2.05 2.05 -13.04
N VAL A 19 2.15 3.19 -13.71
CA VAL A 19 2.03 4.51 -13.09
C VAL A 19 0.58 4.95 -13.17
N VAL A 20 0.03 5.34 -12.03
CA VAL A 20 -1.37 5.72 -11.87
C VAL A 20 -1.45 7.15 -11.35
N SER A 21 -2.38 7.93 -11.89
CA SER A 21 -2.75 9.25 -11.39
C SER A 21 -4.24 9.28 -11.02
N PRO A 22 -4.78 10.38 -10.49
CA PRO A 22 -6.22 10.54 -10.29
C PRO A 22 -7.06 10.35 -11.56
N ALA A 23 -6.46 10.56 -12.75
CA ALA A 23 -7.13 10.35 -14.05
C ALA A 23 -7.11 8.87 -14.50
N GLY A 24 -6.39 7.99 -13.80
CA GLY A 24 -6.25 6.57 -14.11
C GLY A 24 -4.81 6.16 -14.44
N VAL A 25 -4.66 5.03 -15.13
CA VAL A 25 -3.35 4.52 -15.56
C VAL A 25 -2.76 5.42 -16.64
N GLU A 26 -1.61 6.05 -16.35
CA GLU A 26 -0.90 6.92 -17.30
C GLU A 26 0.06 6.13 -18.20
N ALA A 27 0.70 5.12 -17.65
CA ALA A 27 1.63 4.26 -18.36
C ALA A 27 1.68 2.88 -17.72
N SER A 28 1.95 1.87 -18.51
CA SER A 28 2.10 0.51 -18.01
C SER A 28 3.08 -0.31 -18.85
N ARG A 29 3.62 -1.38 -18.25
CA ARG A 29 4.56 -2.30 -18.89
C ARG A 29 4.38 -3.72 -18.35
N GLY A 30 4.65 -4.73 -19.19
CA GLY A 30 4.61 -6.15 -18.82
C GLY A 30 3.24 -6.80 -18.97
N GLU A 31 2.98 -7.86 -18.20
CA GLU A 31 1.82 -8.76 -18.35
C GLU A 31 0.61 -8.29 -17.53
N LEU A 32 -0.08 -7.25 -17.97
CA LEU A 32 -1.11 -6.53 -17.21
C LEU A 32 -2.30 -7.40 -16.77
N GLY A 33 -2.69 -8.37 -17.60
CA GLY A 33 -3.85 -9.25 -17.34
C GLY A 33 -3.50 -10.54 -16.59
N ARG A 34 -2.21 -10.80 -16.32
CA ARG A 34 -1.78 -11.98 -15.57
C ARG A 34 -2.12 -11.83 -14.10
N PRO A 35 -2.73 -12.83 -13.44
CA PRO A 35 -2.85 -12.85 -11.98
C PRO A 35 -1.47 -13.04 -11.33
N PHE A 36 -1.22 -12.28 -10.28
CA PHE A 36 -0.05 -12.38 -9.42
C PHE A 36 -0.50 -12.47 -7.96
N SER A 37 0.25 -13.18 -7.13
CA SER A 37 0.08 -13.11 -5.69
C SER A 37 0.55 -11.73 -5.19
N TRP A 38 -0.32 -11.03 -4.47
CA TRP A 38 0.01 -9.74 -3.89
C TRP A 38 0.79 -9.88 -2.57
N ALA A 39 0.69 -11.03 -1.92
CA ALA A 39 1.18 -11.20 -0.57
C ALA A 39 0.75 -10.02 0.31
N SER A 40 1.65 -9.37 1.05
CA SER A 40 1.30 -8.28 1.98
C SER A 40 0.79 -6.99 1.33
N VAL A 41 0.90 -6.81 0.02
CA VAL A 41 0.21 -5.69 -0.68
C VAL A 41 -1.31 -5.79 -0.51
N THR A 42 -1.85 -7.01 -0.27
CA THR A 42 -3.25 -7.25 0.12
C THR A 42 -3.71 -6.35 1.27
N LYS A 43 -2.82 -6.05 2.23
CA LYS A 43 -3.16 -5.24 3.40
C LYS A 43 -3.67 -3.85 3.06
N LEU A 44 -3.23 -3.27 1.95
CA LEU A 44 -3.74 -1.97 1.47
C LEU A 44 -5.24 -2.05 1.16
N ALA A 45 -5.64 -3.07 0.41
CA ALA A 45 -7.03 -3.29 0.05
C ALA A 45 -7.87 -3.68 1.28
N THR A 46 -7.32 -4.50 2.18
CA THR A 46 -7.98 -4.87 3.44
C THR A 46 -8.16 -3.66 4.36
N ALA A 47 -7.14 -2.79 4.47
CA ALA A 47 -7.24 -1.58 5.28
C ALA A 47 -8.37 -0.66 4.77
N VAL A 48 -8.49 -0.47 3.45
CA VAL A 48 -9.62 0.28 2.88
C VAL A 48 -10.95 -0.39 3.21
N CYS A 49 -11.08 -1.72 3.13
CA CYS A 49 -12.30 -2.43 3.54
C CYS A 49 -12.66 -2.16 5.02
N VAL A 50 -11.66 -2.16 5.92
CA VAL A 50 -11.88 -1.82 7.33
C VAL A 50 -12.33 -0.38 7.48
N LEU A 51 -11.73 0.57 6.75
CA LEU A 51 -12.10 1.98 6.80
C LEU A 51 -13.50 2.22 6.21
N VAL A 52 -13.90 1.50 5.16
CA VAL A 52 -15.29 1.50 4.66
C VAL A 52 -16.24 1.02 5.76
N ALA A 53 -15.92 -0.09 6.43
CA ALA A 53 -16.73 -0.61 7.52
C ALA A 53 -16.84 0.37 8.70
N VAL A 54 -15.80 1.18 8.95
CA VAL A 54 -15.82 2.27 9.94
C VAL A 54 -16.79 3.38 9.50
N GLU A 55 -16.74 3.82 8.24
CA GLU A 55 -17.66 4.85 7.71
C GLU A 55 -19.12 4.35 7.66
N GLU A 56 -19.32 3.05 7.43
CA GLU A 56 -20.64 2.41 7.51
C GLU A 56 -21.15 2.24 8.95
N GLY A 57 -20.32 2.51 9.97
CA GLY A 57 -20.68 2.37 11.38
C GLY A 57 -20.74 0.93 11.87
N LEU A 58 -20.11 -0.02 11.16
CA LEU A 58 -20.06 -1.43 11.55
C LEU A 58 -19.05 -1.68 12.68
N LEU A 59 -18.03 -0.83 12.80
CA LEU A 59 -17.05 -0.82 13.88
C LEU A 59 -16.41 0.57 14.00
N GLY A 60 -15.84 0.89 15.17
CA GLY A 60 -15.09 2.12 15.41
C GLY A 60 -13.58 1.87 15.43
N LEU A 61 -12.79 2.85 15.01
CA LEU A 61 -11.32 2.76 15.09
C LEU A 61 -10.80 2.54 16.51
N ASP A 62 -11.50 3.08 17.51
CA ASP A 62 -11.10 3.00 18.89
C ASP A 62 -11.86 1.90 19.68
N ASP A 63 -12.68 1.10 18.98
CA ASP A 63 -13.33 -0.06 19.59
C ASP A 63 -12.28 -1.06 20.09
N PRO A 64 -12.48 -1.64 21.29
CA PRO A 64 -11.59 -2.67 21.83
C PRO A 64 -11.46 -3.85 20.88
N ALA A 65 -10.20 -4.20 20.50
CA ALA A 65 -9.93 -5.28 19.55
C ALA A 65 -8.56 -5.92 19.81
N GLY A 66 -8.50 -7.25 19.85
CA GLY A 66 -7.28 -8.00 20.08
C GLY A 66 -6.87 -8.06 21.55
N PRO A 67 -5.58 -7.90 21.87
CA PRO A 67 -5.08 -7.95 23.24
C PRO A 67 -5.73 -6.88 24.14
N PRO A 68 -5.86 -7.12 25.46
CA PRO A 68 -6.39 -6.12 26.40
C PRO A 68 -5.67 -4.78 26.26
N GLY A 69 -6.44 -3.70 26.05
CA GLY A 69 -5.95 -2.34 25.83
C GLY A 69 -5.62 -2.01 24.36
N ALA A 70 -5.74 -2.95 23.44
CA ALA A 70 -5.66 -2.69 22.01
C ALA A 70 -7.03 -2.33 21.41
N SER A 71 -7.02 -1.71 20.25
CA SER A 71 -8.20 -1.33 19.47
C SER A 71 -8.01 -1.65 17.98
N VAL A 72 -9.04 -1.46 17.17
CA VAL A 72 -8.98 -1.56 15.71
C VAL A 72 -7.82 -0.71 15.14
N ARG A 73 -7.66 0.52 15.65
CA ARG A 73 -6.54 1.43 15.31
C ARG A 73 -5.17 0.79 15.58
N HIS A 74 -5.01 0.13 16.71
CA HIS A 74 -3.76 -0.56 17.05
C HIS A 74 -3.46 -1.73 16.10
N LEU A 75 -4.49 -2.47 15.68
CA LEU A 75 -4.35 -3.58 14.73
C LEU A 75 -3.90 -3.06 13.35
N LEU A 76 -4.60 -2.05 12.80
CA LEU A 76 -4.27 -1.42 11.53
C LEU A 76 -2.84 -0.87 11.53
N ALA A 77 -2.44 -0.22 12.61
CA ALA A 77 -1.14 0.44 12.72
C ALA A 77 -0.01 -0.51 13.18
N HIS A 78 -0.22 -1.81 13.26
CA HIS A 78 0.79 -2.76 13.76
C HIS A 78 1.34 -2.42 15.17
N ALA A 79 0.48 -1.86 16.03
CA ALA A 79 0.81 -1.41 17.38
C ALA A 79 0.08 -2.20 18.47
N SER A 80 -0.63 -3.27 18.12
CA SER A 80 -1.45 -4.05 19.06
C SER A 80 -0.66 -4.96 20.01
N GLY A 81 0.61 -5.18 19.74
CA GLY A 81 1.44 -6.14 20.49
C GLY A 81 1.33 -7.59 20.00
N LEU A 82 0.46 -7.88 19.01
CA LEU A 82 0.39 -9.21 18.39
C LEU A 82 1.65 -9.52 17.59
N PRO A 83 2.11 -10.80 17.58
CA PRO A 83 3.23 -11.24 16.76
C PRO A 83 2.89 -11.24 15.27
N PHE A 84 3.87 -11.60 14.43
CA PHE A 84 3.66 -11.81 12.99
C PHE A 84 2.54 -12.83 12.72
N GLU A 85 2.57 -13.96 13.42
CA GLU A 85 1.53 -15.00 13.41
C GLU A 85 1.24 -15.46 14.83
N GLY A 86 0.01 -15.94 15.07
CA GLY A 86 -0.45 -16.38 16.37
C GLY A 86 -1.14 -15.28 17.19
N THR A 87 -1.82 -15.68 18.25
CA THR A 87 -2.73 -14.82 19.04
C THR A 87 -2.16 -14.36 20.37
N THR A 88 -1.02 -14.90 20.80
CA THR A 88 -0.39 -14.54 22.08
C THR A 88 0.42 -13.24 21.93
N PRO A 89 0.04 -12.15 22.62
CA PRO A 89 0.78 -10.89 22.55
C PRO A 89 2.21 -11.03 23.04
N ILE A 90 3.16 -10.36 22.36
CA ILE A 90 4.59 -10.33 22.71
C ILE A 90 5.05 -8.95 23.19
N ALA A 91 4.13 -8.00 23.27
CA ALA A 91 4.33 -6.67 23.84
C ALA A 91 2.98 -6.07 24.27
N ALA A 92 3.04 -5.03 25.09
CA ALA A 92 1.84 -4.24 25.39
C ALA A 92 1.42 -3.42 24.16
N PRO A 93 0.10 -3.19 23.95
CA PRO A 93 -0.37 -2.27 22.91
C PRO A 93 0.27 -0.88 23.04
N GLY A 94 0.61 -0.27 21.92
CA GLY A 94 1.22 1.06 21.86
C GLY A 94 2.67 1.15 22.34
N SER A 95 3.34 0.02 22.68
CA SER A 95 4.70 0.06 23.21
C SER A 95 5.78 -0.02 22.14
N ARG A 96 5.52 -0.65 21.01
CA ARG A 96 6.40 -0.76 19.86
C ARG A 96 5.64 -1.19 18.60
N ARG A 97 6.24 -0.97 17.43
CA ARG A 97 5.72 -1.43 16.16
C ARG A 97 6.10 -2.89 15.92
N ILE A 98 5.12 -3.76 15.80
CA ILE A 98 5.29 -5.19 15.49
C ILE A 98 4.45 -5.53 14.28
N TYR A 99 5.10 -5.69 13.12
CA TYR A 99 4.43 -6.10 11.90
C TYR A 99 3.69 -7.43 12.10
N SER A 100 2.37 -7.45 11.89
CA SER A 100 1.49 -8.55 12.28
C SER A 100 0.51 -8.93 11.16
N ASN A 101 0.55 -10.17 10.70
CA ASN A 101 -0.52 -10.76 9.91
C ASN A 101 -1.72 -11.08 10.83
N ALA A 102 -1.46 -11.58 12.04
CA ALA A 102 -2.51 -11.92 12.99
C ALA A 102 -3.46 -10.74 13.28
N GLY A 103 -2.93 -9.50 13.32
CA GLY A 103 -3.75 -8.31 13.45
C GLY A 103 -4.72 -8.11 12.27
N PHE A 104 -4.28 -8.40 11.05
CA PHE A 104 -5.12 -8.29 9.85
C PHE A 104 -6.13 -9.42 9.71
N GLU A 105 -5.80 -10.64 10.18
CA GLU A 105 -6.78 -11.73 10.29
C GLU A 105 -7.93 -11.32 11.23
N LEU A 106 -7.59 -10.79 12.40
CA LEU A 106 -8.58 -10.33 13.36
C LEU A 106 -9.42 -9.15 12.83
N LEU A 107 -8.83 -8.22 12.08
CA LEU A 107 -9.58 -7.14 11.40
C LEU A 107 -10.61 -7.71 10.42
N GLY A 108 -10.25 -8.74 9.64
CA GLY A 108 -11.18 -9.41 8.75
C GLY A 108 -12.33 -10.08 9.51
N GLU A 109 -12.05 -10.73 10.65
CA GLU A 109 -13.08 -11.33 11.52
C GLU A 109 -14.04 -10.27 12.09
N LEU A 110 -13.51 -9.12 12.53
CA LEU A 110 -14.32 -8.03 13.08
C LEU A 110 -15.24 -7.42 12.01
N VAL A 111 -14.74 -7.16 10.82
CA VAL A 111 -15.57 -6.69 9.70
C VAL A 111 -16.63 -7.72 9.34
N ALA A 112 -16.27 -9.01 9.27
CA ALA A 112 -17.23 -10.07 8.97
C ALA A 112 -18.36 -10.14 10.02
N LEU A 113 -18.01 -9.97 11.29
CA LEU A 113 -18.99 -9.93 12.38
C LEU A 113 -19.92 -8.73 12.27
N GLY A 114 -19.37 -7.53 12.06
CA GLY A 114 -20.14 -6.29 11.92
C GLY A 114 -21.05 -6.28 10.69
N ALA A 115 -20.54 -6.79 9.55
CA ALA A 115 -21.29 -6.86 8.30
C ALA A 115 -22.27 -8.05 8.21
N GLY A 116 -22.18 -9.03 9.11
CA GLY A 116 -23.01 -10.23 9.07
C GLY A 116 -22.75 -11.12 7.86
N MET A 117 -21.56 -11.04 7.26
CA MET A 117 -21.18 -11.86 6.10
C MET A 117 -19.68 -12.19 6.14
N PRO A 118 -19.21 -13.25 5.44
CA PRO A 118 -17.78 -13.55 5.34
C PRO A 118 -16.97 -12.37 4.82
N PHE A 119 -15.79 -12.12 5.40
CA PHE A 119 -14.93 -11.00 4.99
C PHE A 119 -14.60 -11.02 3.49
N ALA A 120 -14.39 -12.22 2.90
CA ALA A 120 -14.13 -12.34 1.46
C ALA A 120 -15.30 -11.85 0.60
N ALA A 121 -16.55 -12.02 1.06
CA ALA A 121 -17.73 -11.48 0.38
C ALA A 121 -17.82 -9.96 0.52
N TYR A 122 -17.52 -9.42 1.71
CA TYR A 122 -17.44 -7.98 1.95
C TYR A 122 -16.33 -7.34 1.12
N PHE A 123 -15.14 -7.93 1.12
CA PHE A 123 -14.01 -7.50 0.30
C PHE A 123 -14.38 -7.44 -1.19
N GLN A 124 -15.04 -8.49 -1.70
CA GLN A 124 -15.48 -8.52 -3.10
C GLN A 124 -16.55 -7.47 -3.40
N ALA A 125 -17.44 -7.18 -2.46
CA ALA A 125 -18.44 -6.10 -2.61
C ALA A 125 -17.77 -4.74 -2.71
N VAL A 126 -16.73 -4.47 -1.90
CA VAL A 126 -15.98 -3.21 -1.92
C VAL A 126 -15.14 -3.09 -3.19
N TRP A 127 -14.44 -4.13 -3.61
CA TRP A 127 -13.40 -4.03 -4.65
C TRP A 127 -13.82 -4.54 -6.02
N GLY A 128 -14.80 -5.44 -6.11
CA GLY A 128 -15.21 -6.09 -7.36
C GLY A 128 -14.24 -7.17 -7.86
N PHE A 129 -13.28 -7.60 -7.03
CA PHE A 129 -12.41 -8.75 -7.27
C PHE A 129 -12.27 -9.60 -6.01
N PRO A 130 -11.95 -10.92 -6.15
CA PRO A 130 -12.01 -11.84 -5.02
C PRO A 130 -10.80 -11.71 -4.08
N LEU A 131 -11.04 -12.06 -2.81
CA LEU A 131 -10.03 -12.43 -1.84
C LEU A 131 -10.07 -13.95 -1.67
N ALA A 132 -9.01 -14.63 -2.09
CA ALA A 132 -8.96 -16.11 -2.09
C ALA A 132 -8.46 -16.73 -0.78
N GLY A 133 -8.24 -15.93 0.26
CA GLY A 133 -7.69 -16.44 1.52
C GLY A 133 -7.59 -15.37 2.60
N SER A 134 -6.40 -15.23 3.16
CA SER A 134 -6.11 -14.35 4.28
C SER A 134 -6.33 -12.86 3.99
N PRO A 135 -7.00 -12.10 4.86
CA PRO A 135 -7.05 -10.64 4.81
C PRO A 135 -5.67 -9.99 4.83
N ALA A 136 -4.66 -10.66 5.37
CA ALA A 136 -3.30 -10.15 5.44
C ALA A 136 -2.50 -10.32 4.14
N HIS A 137 -2.82 -11.34 3.28
CA HIS A 137 -1.95 -11.67 2.15
C HIS A 137 -2.59 -12.51 1.03
N GLY A 138 -3.91 -12.68 1.02
CA GLY A 138 -4.61 -13.68 0.20
C GLY A 138 -5.13 -13.19 -1.16
N VAL A 139 -4.82 -11.97 -1.60
CA VAL A 139 -5.22 -11.53 -2.95
C VAL A 139 -4.31 -12.16 -3.99
N GLU A 140 -4.93 -12.74 -5.01
CA GLU A 140 -4.33 -13.13 -6.27
C GLU A 140 -5.13 -12.47 -7.39
N ALA A 141 -4.55 -11.46 -8.05
CA ALA A 141 -5.24 -10.65 -9.04
C ALA A 141 -4.24 -9.97 -9.99
N PRO A 142 -4.69 -9.55 -11.19
CA PRO A 142 -3.85 -8.85 -12.15
C PRO A 142 -3.58 -7.39 -11.74
N LEU A 143 -2.68 -6.73 -12.48
CA LEU A 143 -2.24 -5.37 -12.19
C LEU A 143 -3.36 -4.33 -12.24
N ASP A 144 -4.38 -4.53 -13.08
CA ASP A 144 -5.53 -3.62 -13.16
C ASP A 144 -6.32 -3.55 -11.85
N ALA A 145 -6.40 -4.65 -11.11
CA ALA A 145 -7.00 -4.67 -9.78
C ALA A 145 -6.16 -3.84 -8.78
N LEU A 146 -4.82 -3.94 -8.85
CA LEU A 146 -3.94 -3.14 -8.00
C LEU A 146 -3.97 -1.64 -8.39
N ALA A 147 -4.09 -1.34 -9.69
CA ALA A 147 -4.26 0.02 -10.17
C ALA A 147 -5.57 0.66 -9.66
N ARG A 148 -6.64 -0.12 -9.48
CA ARG A 148 -7.89 0.37 -8.84
C ARG A 148 -7.66 0.72 -7.37
N VAL A 149 -6.85 -0.05 -6.65
CA VAL A 149 -6.45 0.29 -5.27
C VAL A 149 -5.61 1.57 -5.27
N ALA A 150 -4.66 1.70 -6.20
CA ALA A 150 -3.85 2.91 -6.35
C ALA A 150 -4.72 4.16 -6.63
N SER A 151 -5.71 4.03 -7.53
CA SER A 151 -6.65 5.13 -7.85
C SER A 151 -7.48 5.56 -6.63
N GLU A 152 -7.95 4.60 -5.83
CA GLU A 152 -8.66 4.89 -4.58
C GLU A 152 -7.79 5.64 -3.58
N LEU A 153 -6.52 5.27 -3.46
CA LEU A 153 -5.57 5.91 -2.54
C LEU A 153 -5.07 7.29 -3.04
N LEU A 154 -5.25 7.60 -4.31
CA LEU A 154 -4.97 8.92 -4.90
C LEU A 154 -6.19 9.86 -4.88
N ALA A 155 -7.36 9.32 -5.17
CA ALA A 155 -8.62 10.06 -5.27
C ALA A 155 -9.75 9.18 -4.71
N PRO A 156 -9.97 9.19 -3.38
CA PRO A 156 -10.86 8.27 -2.73
C PRO A 156 -12.32 8.51 -3.10
N VAL A 157 -13.04 7.41 -3.36
CA VAL A 157 -14.48 7.39 -3.64
C VAL A 157 -15.23 6.40 -2.75
N ARG A 158 -14.52 5.42 -2.15
CA ARG A 158 -15.06 4.41 -1.23
C ARG A 158 -15.02 4.88 0.21
N ILE A 159 -14.01 5.67 0.54
CA ILE A 159 -13.86 6.34 1.82
C ILE A 159 -13.76 7.86 1.60
N SER A 160 -14.04 8.63 2.63
CA SER A 160 -13.89 10.08 2.56
C SER A 160 -12.41 10.51 2.47
N ALA A 161 -12.14 11.67 1.88
CA ALA A 161 -10.79 12.26 1.89
C ALA A 161 -10.28 12.51 3.32
N GLN A 162 -11.17 12.78 4.26
CA GLN A 162 -10.84 12.93 5.68
C GLN A 162 -10.33 11.61 6.27
N THR A 163 -11.03 10.51 6.01
CA THR A 163 -10.65 9.16 6.46
C THR A 163 -9.31 8.74 5.84
N LEU A 164 -9.10 9.00 4.55
CA LEU A 164 -7.80 8.73 3.92
C LEU A 164 -6.69 9.57 4.54
N GLY A 165 -6.93 10.87 4.81
CA GLY A 165 -5.96 11.74 5.47
C GLY A 165 -5.59 11.26 6.87
N GLU A 166 -6.57 10.80 7.67
CA GLU A 166 -6.29 10.16 8.96
C GLU A 166 -5.50 8.86 8.79
N ALA A 167 -5.90 8.03 7.83
CA ALA A 167 -5.28 6.73 7.58
C ALA A 167 -3.82 6.82 7.12
N THR A 168 -3.46 7.89 6.42
CA THR A 168 -2.10 8.17 5.95
C THR A 168 -1.29 9.08 6.87
N SER A 169 -1.85 9.45 8.02
CA SER A 169 -1.14 10.14 9.11
C SER A 169 -0.46 9.14 10.04
N VAL A 170 0.61 9.59 10.73
CA VAL A 170 1.32 8.75 11.71
C VAL A 170 0.40 8.36 12.85
N GLN A 171 0.21 7.05 13.04
CA GLN A 171 -0.49 6.50 14.19
C GLN A 171 0.52 6.09 15.25
N PHE A 172 0.26 6.43 16.52
CA PHE A 172 1.17 6.13 17.64
C PHE A 172 2.60 6.58 17.34
N PRO A 173 2.88 7.89 17.27
CA PRO A 173 4.18 8.45 16.89
C PRO A 173 5.31 8.00 17.82
N GLY A 174 6.52 7.86 17.26
CA GLY A 174 7.72 7.52 18.02
C GLY A 174 7.92 6.03 18.26
N LEU A 175 7.02 5.14 17.80
CA LEU A 175 7.19 3.70 17.98
C LEU A 175 8.30 3.16 17.07
N GLY A 176 9.35 2.63 17.70
CA GLY A 176 10.36 1.85 16.98
C GLY A 176 9.89 0.45 16.61
N GLY A 177 10.47 -0.12 15.55
CA GLY A 177 10.15 -1.47 15.10
C GLY A 177 11.00 -1.92 13.94
N VAL A 178 10.73 -3.16 13.46
CA VAL A 178 11.41 -3.74 12.31
C VAL A 178 10.52 -3.60 11.07
N LEU A 179 11.07 -2.99 10.01
CA LEU A 179 10.50 -3.08 8.67
C LEU A 179 11.07 -4.35 8.01
N PRO A 180 10.23 -5.36 7.70
CA PRO A 180 10.69 -6.63 7.18
C PRO A 180 11.61 -6.46 5.97
N GLY A 181 12.80 -7.08 6.01
CA GLY A 181 13.79 -7.01 4.94
C GLY A 181 14.67 -5.75 4.92
N PHE A 182 14.31 -4.67 5.64
CA PHE A 182 15.05 -3.40 5.66
C PHE A 182 15.71 -3.10 7.01
N GLY A 183 15.27 -3.75 8.08
CA GLY A 183 15.88 -3.59 9.40
C GLY A 183 15.05 -2.79 10.39
N ARG A 184 15.69 -2.30 11.45
CA ARG A 184 15.08 -1.56 12.54
C ARG A 184 15.09 -0.06 12.25
N TYR A 185 13.96 0.58 12.50
CA TYR A 185 13.79 2.03 12.44
C TYR A 185 13.24 2.56 13.75
N GLU A 186 13.67 3.75 14.12
CA GLU A 186 13.22 4.50 15.31
C GLU A 186 13.08 5.99 14.94
N PRO A 187 11.89 6.45 14.61
CA PRO A 187 10.61 5.73 14.55
C PRO A 187 10.47 4.80 13.32
N ASN A 188 9.55 3.83 13.40
CA ASN A 188 9.06 3.04 12.29
C ASN A 188 7.59 3.39 12.06
N ASP A 189 7.33 4.51 11.41
CA ASP A 189 6.01 5.07 11.30
C ASP A 189 5.10 4.33 10.32
N PHE A 190 3.85 4.15 10.75
CA PHE A 190 2.73 3.55 10.04
C PHE A 190 1.47 4.38 10.24
N GLY A 191 0.64 4.42 9.21
CA GLY A 191 -0.73 4.86 9.26
C GLY A 191 -1.70 3.70 9.59
N LEU A 192 -2.96 3.83 9.21
CA LEU A 192 -3.98 2.79 9.38
C LEU A 192 -3.89 1.78 8.22
N GLY A 193 -2.95 0.85 8.32
CA GLY A 193 -2.70 -0.19 7.31
C GLY A 193 -1.68 0.19 6.23
N PHE A 194 -1.13 1.39 6.29
CA PHE A 194 -0.15 1.91 5.34
C PHE A 194 1.22 2.08 6.02
N GLU A 195 2.26 1.56 5.38
CA GLU A 195 3.63 1.90 5.75
C GLU A 195 3.92 3.30 5.23
N LEU A 196 4.42 4.18 6.10
CA LEU A 196 4.77 5.55 5.76
C LEU A 196 6.27 5.65 5.53
N ARG A 197 6.67 6.27 4.40
CA ARG A 197 8.10 6.45 4.09
C ARG A 197 8.78 7.32 5.15
N ASP A 198 8.22 8.48 5.43
CA ASP A 198 8.84 9.46 6.33
C ASP A 198 10.35 9.65 6.03
N SER A 199 11.19 9.71 7.04
CA SER A 199 12.64 9.88 6.95
C SER A 199 13.42 8.56 6.84
N LYS A 200 12.74 7.41 6.70
CA LYS A 200 13.40 6.09 6.63
C LYS A 200 14.39 5.99 5.48
N SER A 201 15.63 5.57 5.79
CA SER A 201 16.69 5.32 4.81
C SER A 201 17.63 4.22 5.33
N PRO A 202 17.95 3.20 4.51
CA PRO A 202 17.38 2.91 3.18
C PRO A 202 15.89 2.55 3.23
N HIS A 203 15.17 2.70 2.12
CA HIS A 203 13.74 2.41 2.03
C HIS A 203 13.43 1.62 0.75
N TRP A 204 12.29 0.94 0.71
CA TRP A 204 11.87 0.18 -0.47
C TRP A 204 11.33 1.07 -1.60
N THR A 205 10.92 2.30 -1.31
CA THR A 205 10.66 3.34 -2.33
C THR A 205 11.98 3.99 -2.78
N GLY A 206 11.90 4.88 -3.77
CA GLY A 206 13.07 5.63 -4.24
C GLY A 206 13.55 6.71 -3.28
N GLY A 207 14.78 7.18 -3.49
CA GLY A 207 15.34 8.32 -2.78
C GLY A 207 14.66 9.65 -3.12
N ARG A 208 13.96 9.70 -4.27
CA ARG A 208 13.22 10.87 -4.78
C ARG A 208 11.74 10.89 -4.39
N ASN A 209 11.22 9.81 -3.85
CA ASN A 209 9.89 9.83 -3.28
C ASN A 209 9.82 10.84 -2.13
N SER A 210 8.71 11.57 -2.02
CA SER A 210 8.48 12.50 -0.90
C SER A 210 8.40 11.77 0.43
N THR A 211 8.60 12.48 1.52
CA THR A 211 8.46 11.93 2.89
C THR A 211 7.01 11.56 3.21
N SER A 212 6.05 12.15 2.50
CA SER A 212 4.63 11.84 2.59
C SER A 212 4.20 10.58 1.82
N SER A 213 5.13 9.93 1.08
CA SER A 213 4.85 8.67 0.39
C SER A 213 4.44 7.58 1.36
N PHE A 214 3.46 6.78 0.95
CA PHE A 214 2.95 5.66 1.72
C PHE A 214 2.60 4.48 0.81
N GLY A 215 2.44 3.30 1.39
CA GLY A 215 2.07 2.12 0.63
C GLY A 215 2.39 0.82 1.35
N HIS A 216 2.66 -0.21 0.58
CA HIS A 216 3.11 -1.50 1.09
C HIS A 216 3.81 -2.32 0.02
N PHE A 217 4.69 -3.22 0.46
CA PHE A 217 5.27 -4.24 -0.41
C PHE A 217 4.97 -5.65 0.07
N GLY A 218 5.14 -6.62 -0.82
CA GLY A 218 4.82 -8.01 -0.56
C GLY A 218 6.03 -8.95 -0.71
N ARG A 219 6.01 -10.03 0.05
CA ARG A 219 7.01 -11.11 -0.06
C ARG A 219 7.04 -11.74 -1.47
N SER A 220 5.95 -11.64 -2.23
CA SER A 220 5.87 -12.08 -3.63
C SER A 220 6.74 -11.27 -4.60
N GLY A 221 7.26 -10.11 -4.17
CA GLY A 221 8.09 -9.24 -5.02
C GLY A 221 7.32 -8.07 -5.64
N GLY A 222 6.05 -7.89 -5.28
CA GLY A 222 5.23 -6.77 -5.69
C GLY A 222 5.19 -5.64 -4.66
N PHE A 223 4.78 -4.46 -5.09
CA PHE A 223 4.56 -3.29 -4.24
C PHE A 223 3.54 -2.32 -4.85
N LEU A 224 3.00 -1.48 -4.00
CA LEU A 224 2.27 -0.26 -4.36
C LEU A 224 2.71 0.86 -3.44
N TRP A 225 3.22 1.95 -4.01
CA TRP A 225 3.36 3.21 -3.29
C TRP A 225 2.52 4.31 -3.94
N VAL A 226 2.09 5.24 -3.10
CA VAL A 226 1.44 6.49 -3.48
C VAL A 226 2.32 7.62 -2.98
N ASP A 227 2.59 8.59 -3.84
CA ASP A 227 3.29 9.82 -3.49
C ASP A 227 2.37 11.02 -3.75
N PRO A 228 1.84 11.63 -2.68
CA PRO A 228 0.87 12.72 -2.80
C PRO A 228 1.44 14.00 -3.43
N GLU A 229 2.74 14.25 -3.30
CA GLU A 229 3.35 15.49 -3.81
C GLU A 229 3.35 15.56 -5.34
N PRO A 230 3.87 14.56 -6.08
CA PRO A 230 3.68 14.50 -7.53
C PRO A 230 2.28 14.04 -7.95
N GLY A 231 1.44 13.58 -7.01
CA GLY A 231 0.09 13.11 -7.27
C GLY A 231 0.03 11.82 -8.09
N ILE A 232 0.94 10.88 -7.86
CA ILE A 232 0.99 9.60 -8.58
C ILE A 232 1.20 8.42 -7.64
N ALA A 233 0.92 7.23 -8.17
CA ALA A 233 1.24 5.95 -7.56
C ALA A 233 2.01 5.08 -8.56
N LEU A 234 2.86 4.19 -8.05
CA LEU A 234 3.48 3.12 -8.82
C LEU A 234 3.06 1.78 -8.24
N ALA A 235 2.37 0.99 -9.06
CA ALA A 235 1.99 -0.37 -8.79
C ALA A 235 2.90 -1.32 -9.55
N CYS A 236 3.41 -2.35 -8.89
CA CYS A 236 4.24 -3.37 -9.52
C CYS A 236 3.96 -4.75 -8.93
N LEU A 237 3.85 -5.76 -9.80
CA LEU A 237 3.66 -7.16 -9.43
C LEU A 237 4.67 -8.02 -10.18
N THR A 238 5.24 -9.03 -9.51
CA THR A 238 6.18 -9.99 -10.10
C THR A 238 5.93 -11.40 -9.58
N ASP A 239 6.48 -12.40 -10.27
CA ASP A 239 6.50 -13.79 -9.83
C ASP A 239 7.78 -14.17 -9.06
N ARG A 240 8.69 -13.21 -8.86
CA ARG A 240 9.93 -13.43 -8.12
C ARG A 240 9.81 -12.92 -6.69
N PRO A 241 10.02 -13.77 -5.67
CA PRO A 241 9.99 -13.33 -4.28
C PRO A 241 10.95 -12.17 -4.00
N PHE A 242 10.53 -11.28 -3.09
CA PHE A 242 11.36 -10.22 -2.55
C PHE A 242 12.70 -10.75 -2.04
N GLY A 243 13.76 -10.04 -2.35
CA GLY A 243 15.13 -10.39 -1.96
C GLY A 243 16.12 -9.26 -2.26
N ALA A 244 17.40 -9.60 -2.32
CA ALA A 244 18.46 -8.60 -2.58
C ALA A 244 18.23 -7.82 -3.89
N TRP A 245 17.77 -8.49 -4.93
CA TRP A 245 17.47 -7.86 -6.23
C TRP A 245 16.49 -6.69 -6.13
N ALA A 246 15.47 -6.83 -5.30
CA ALA A 246 14.40 -5.84 -5.14
C ALA A 246 14.91 -4.57 -4.43
N LYS A 247 15.89 -4.71 -3.54
CA LYS A 247 16.45 -3.58 -2.78
C LYS A 247 17.16 -2.56 -3.67
N ASP A 248 17.67 -2.99 -4.82
CA ASP A 248 18.30 -2.11 -5.80
C ASP A 248 17.31 -1.72 -6.92
N ALA A 249 16.52 -2.69 -7.39
CA ALA A 249 15.63 -2.53 -8.53
C ALA A 249 14.43 -1.62 -8.24
N TRP A 250 13.80 -1.73 -7.06
CA TRP A 250 12.61 -0.94 -6.72
C TRP A 250 12.90 0.54 -6.52
N PRO A 251 13.94 0.94 -5.75
CA PRO A 251 14.32 2.34 -5.65
C PRO A 251 14.71 2.97 -6.99
N ALA A 252 15.46 2.23 -7.82
CA ALA A 252 15.86 2.71 -9.15
C ALA A 252 14.66 2.96 -10.06
N LEU A 253 13.67 2.05 -10.08
CA LEU A 253 12.44 2.25 -10.84
C LEU A 253 11.64 3.44 -10.30
N SER A 254 11.47 3.53 -8.98
CA SER A 254 10.73 4.61 -8.32
C SER A 254 11.35 5.97 -8.64
N ASP A 255 12.68 6.10 -8.52
CA ASP A 255 13.40 7.34 -8.85
C ASP A 255 13.26 7.70 -10.32
N GLY A 256 13.34 6.71 -11.21
CA GLY A 256 13.14 6.91 -12.66
C GLY A 256 11.74 7.46 -12.98
N VAL A 257 10.70 6.89 -12.36
CA VAL A 257 9.31 7.34 -12.54
C VAL A 257 9.12 8.78 -12.04
N ILE A 258 9.62 9.10 -10.83
CA ILE A 258 9.51 10.46 -10.26
C ILE A 258 10.25 11.48 -11.14
N VAL A 259 11.46 11.15 -11.61
CA VAL A 259 12.25 12.06 -12.47
C VAL A 259 11.54 12.30 -13.80
N GLU A 260 11.06 11.24 -14.44
CA GLU A 260 10.37 11.36 -15.73
C GLU A 260 9.08 12.15 -15.61
N ARG A 261 8.32 11.96 -14.51
CA ARG A 261 7.09 12.70 -14.23
C ARG A 261 7.34 14.20 -14.00
N ALA A 262 8.48 14.57 -13.41
CA ALA A 262 8.84 15.96 -13.15
C ALA A 262 9.31 16.71 -14.42
N GLN A 263 9.61 16.00 -15.52
CA GLN A 263 10.01 16.63 -16.78
C GLN A 263 8.76 17.19 -17.50
N PRO A 264 8.84 18.44 -18.01
CA PRO A 264 7.75 18.97 -18.82
C PRO A 264 7.60 18.12 -20.09
N GLY A 265 6.38 17.67 -20.39
CA GLY A 265 6.10 16.92 -21.61
C GLY A 265 6.51 17.69 -22.87
N PRO A 266 6.79 16.98 -23.99
CA PRO A 266 7.26 17.59 -25.24
C PRO A 266 6.33 18.69 -25.78
N ASP A 267 5.06 18.70 -25.39
CA ASP A 267 4.07 19.69 -25.85
C ASP A 267 4.05 21.00 -25.03
N SER A 268 4.85 21.14 -23.98
CA SER A 268 4.89 22.39 -23.19
C SER A 268 5.66 23.55 -23.87
N TYR A 269 6.28 23.29 -25.01
CA TYR A 269 6.99 24.28 -25.83
C TYR A 269 6.22 24.77 -27.08
N ALA A 270 4.90 24.55 -27.15
CA ALA A 270 4.10 25.18 -28.19
C ALA A 270 4.14 26.70 -28.01
N SER A 271 4.90 27.34 -28.87
CA SER A 271 5.18 28.78 -28.90
C SER A 271 3.89 29.61 -28.94
N PRO A 272 3.84 30.78 -28.28
CA PRO A 272 2.79 31.75 -28.52
C PRO A 272 2.84 32.18 -29.98
N GLY A 273 1.72 31.97 -30.68
CA GLY A 273 1.56 32.32 -32.09
C GLY A 273 2.05 33.74 -32.38
N ARG A 274 2.91 33.89 -33.36
CA ARG A 274 3.22 35.18 -33.95
C ARG A 274 1.92 35.83 -34.41
N ALA A 275 1.54 36.91 -33.77
CA ALA A 275 0.64 37.89 -34.36
C ALA A 275 1.41 38.49 -35.56
N SER A 276 0.93 38.28 -36.76
CA SER A 276 1.40 39.00 -37.95
C SER A 276 0.64 40.34 -38.07
N PRO A 277 1.31 41.34 -38.62
CA PRO A 277 0.85 42.72 -38.65
C PRO A 277 -0.36 42.98 -39.52
#